data_2e6ad15c465d37fcd82555714e43695f
#
_entry.id   2e6ad15c465d37fcd82555714e43695f
#
_cell.length_a   1.000
_cell.length_b   1.000
_cell.length_c   1.000
_cell.angle_alpha   90.00
_cell.angle_beta   90.00
_cell.angle_gamma   90.00
#
_symmetry.space_group_name_H-M   'P 1'
#
loop_
_entity.id
_entity.type
_entity.pdbx_description
1 polymer ?
#
loop_
_entity_poly.entity_id
_entity_poly.type
_entity_poly.pdbx_seq_one_letter_code
_entity_poly.pdbx_strand_id
1 'polypeptide(L)'
;MKKLIILRGNSGSGKTTAAKELQAKFGANTMLISQDMVRREMLRVKDGADTKALPLMKELLQYGRSHSDIVILEGIMYADWYKPLFELANQMYGQKNIYAYYFDLPFEETLRRHQTKPNCQEFGAKAMQRWWREKDFSDVLNETGITSEKDLKSIVEEIYSAVVADNVF
;
A
#
# COMPACT_ATOMS: atom_id res chain seq x y z
N MET A 1 1.80 8.77 19.24
CA MET A 1 2.90 8.84 18.23
C MET A 1 2.31 8.57 16.87
N LYS A 2 2.63 9.36 15.82
CA LYS A 2 2.03 9.19 14.48
C LYS A 2 2.71 8.07 13.72
N LYS A 3 1.93 7.19 13.11
CA LYS A 3 2.42 5.97 12.45
C LYS A 3 2.01 5.91 10.98
N LEU A 4 2.83 5.26 10.17
CA LEU A 4 2.59 5.04 8.74
C LEU A 4 2.61 3.53 8.46
N ILE A 5 1.56 3.06 7.81
CA ILE A 5 1.48 1.70 7.27
C ILE A 5 1.60 1.79 5.75
N ILE A 6 2.49 1.02 5.15
CA ILE A 6 2.67 0.96 3.70
C ILE A 6 2.37 -0.45 3.22
N LEU A 7 1.43 -0.59 2.29
CA LEU A 7 1.04 -1.86 1.68
C LEU A 7 1.33 -1.82 0.20
N ARG A 8 2.34 -2.57 -0.24
CA ARG A 8 2.78 -2.66 -1.63
C ARG A 8 2.63 -4.08 -2.18
N GLY A 9 2.64 -4.19 -3.48
CA GLY A 9 2.57 -5.46 -4.19
C GLY A 9 1.82 -5.35 -5.51
N ASN A 10 1.90 -6.39 -6.32
CA ASN A 10 1.27 -6.44 -7.64
C ASN A 10 -0.26 -6.32 -7.58
N SER A 11 -0.88 -6.01 -8.73
CA SER A 11 -2.33 -5.98 -8.87
C SER A 11 -2.94 -7.32 -8.45
N GLY A 12 -4.09 -7.28 -7.78
CA GLY A 12 -4.80 -8.49 -7.34
C GLY A 12 -4.23 -9.15 -6.08
N SER A 13 -3.30 -8.54 -5.38
CA SER A 13 -2.67 -9.13 -4.18
C SER A 13 -3.48 -8.99 -2.89
N GLY A 14 -4.53 -8.16 -2.86
CA GLY A 14 -5.37 -7.96 -1.68
C GLY A 14 -5.04 -6.74 -0.82
N LYS A 15 -4.06 -5.92 -1.21
CA LYS A 15 -3.64 -4.72 -0.44
C LYS A 15 -4.76 -3.71 -0.19
N THR A 16 -5.57 -3.41 -1.19
CA THR A 16 -6.67 -2.44 -1.05
C THR A 16 -7.72 -2.92 -0.04
N THR A 17 -8.04 -4.21 -0.06
CA THR A 17 -8.97 -4.80 0.90
C THR A 17 -8.38 -4.75 2.31
N ALA A 18 -7.12 -5.17 2.47
CA ALA A 18 -6.40 -5.09 3.75
C ALA A 18 -6.34 -3.66 4.28
N ALA A 19 -6.05 -2.68 3.41
CA ALA A 19 -5.98 -1.27 3.79
C ALA A 19 -7.31 -0.73 4.31
N LYS A 20 -8.42 -1.06 3.66
CA LYS A 20 -9.77 -0.65 4.08
C LYS A 20 -10.18 -1.29 5.41
N GLU A 21 -9.88 -2.57 5.60
CA GLU A 21 -10.14 -3.26 6.87
C GLU A 21 -9.30 -2.70 8.02
N LEU A 22 -8.03 -2.41 7.77
CA LEU A 22 -7.17 -1.74 8.76
C LEU A 22 -7.70 -0.35 9.10
N GLN A 23 -8.10 0.45 8.10
CA GLN A 23 -8.69 1.77 8.33
C GLN A 23 -9.94 1.68 9.21
N ALA A 24 -10.84 0.74 8.91
CA ALA A 24 -12.04 0.51 9.71
C ALA A 24 -11.69 0.07 11.15
N LYS A 25 -10.68 -0.79 11.31
CA LYS A 25 -10.26 -1.33 12.60
C LYS A 25 -9.58 -0.29 13.49
N PHE A 26 -8.74 0.58 12.92
CA PHE A 26 -8.15 1.71 13.65
C PHE A 26 -9.17 2.82 13.95
N GLY A 27 -10.20 2.96 13.11
CA GLY A 27 -11.30 3.88 13.32
C GLY A 27 -11.00 5.33 12.95
N ALA A 28 -11.57 6.25 13.72
CA ALA A 28 -11.47 7.68 13.44
C ALA A 28 -10.02 8.18 13.37
N ASN A 29 -9.81 9.22 12.56
CA ASN A 29 -8.51 9.88 12.35
C ASN A 29 -7.44 8.97 11.72
N THR A 30 -7.87 7.92 10.99
CA THR A 30 -7.02 7.05 10.17
C THR A 30 -7.17 7.43 8.70
N MET A 31 -6.13 7.98 8.11
CA MET A 31 -6.14 8.42 6.70
C MET A 31 -5.70 7.29 5.78
N LEU A 32 -6.48 7.02 4.74
CA LEU A 32 -6.12 6.07 3.68
C LEU A 32 -5.74 6.82 2.40
N ILE A 33 -4.53 6.59 1.92
CA ILE A 33 -4.02 7.11 0.64
C ILE A 33 -3.89 5.92 -0.30
N SER A 34 -4.78 5.82 -1.29
CA SER A 34 -4.73 4.81 -2.34
C SER A 34 -4.12 5.39 -3.61
N GLN A 35 -3.03 4.80 -4.09
CA GLN A 35 -2.41 5.20 -5.36
C GLN A 35 -3.41 5.13 -6.51
N ASP A 36 -4.20 4.08 -6.60
CA ASP A 36 -5.19 3.91 -7.68
C ASP A 36 -6.26 4.99 -7.64
N MET A 37 -6.76 5.37 -6.46
CA MET A 37 -7.71 6.47 -6.30
C MET A 37 -7.10 7.79 -6.78
N VAL A 38 -5.90 8.13 -6.30
CA VAL A 38 -5.21 9.36 -6.69
C VAL A 38 -5.01 9.41 -8.20
N ARG A 39 -4.52 8.33 -8.79
CA ARG A 39 -4.18 8.27 -10.20
C ARG A 39 -5.42 8.21 -11.11
N ARG A 40 -6.37 7.34 -10.80
CA ARG A 40 -7.50 7.04 -11.70
C ARG A 40 -8.70 7.95 -11.50
N GLU A 41 -9.01 8.27 -10.25
CA GLU A 41 -10.23 9.01 -9.92
C GLU A 41 -9.96 10.51 -9.74
N MET A 42 -8.91 10.89 -8.99
CA MET A 42 -8.60 12.30 -8.75
C MET A 42 -7.96 12.99 -9.96
N LEU A 43 -6.99 12.35 -10.62
CA LEU A 43 -6.18 12.98 -11.66
C LEU A 43 -6.42 12.43 -13.07
N ARG A 44 -6.90 11.19 -13.22
CA ARG A 44 -7.05 10.48 -14.50
C ARG A 44 -5.76 10.42 -15.31
N VAL A 45 -4.66 10.05 -14.65
CA VAL A 45 -3.33 9.97 -15.26
C VAL A 45 -2.82 8.54 -15.33
N LYS A 46 -1.89 8.30 -16.25
CA LYS A 46 -1.15 7.03 -16.34
C LYS A 46 -0.13 6.94 -15.21
N ASP A 47 0.24 5.71 -14.87
CA ASP A 47 1.38 5.45 -14.00
C ASP A 47 2.70 5.54 -14.78
N GLY A 48 3.79 5.77 -14.08
CA GLY A 48 5.12 5.92 -14.66
C GLY A 48 6.06 6.65 -13.71
N ALA A 49 7.34 6.70 -14.07
CA ALA A 49 8.35 7.44 -13.31
C ALA A 49 8.02 8.94 -13.17
N ASP A 50 7.36 9.51 -14.19
CA ASP A 50 6.97 10.93 -14.22
C ASP A 50 5.47 11.15 -13.94
N THR A 51 4.82 10.21 -13.28
CA THR A 51 3.38 10.31 -13.00
C THR A 51 3.03 11.55 -12.18
N LYS A 52 1.96 12.26 -12.58
CA LYS A 52 1.41 13.38 -11.82
C LYS A 52 0.80 12.95 -10.47
N ALA A 53 0.58 11.66 -10.27
CA ALA A 53 0.12 11.13 -8.99
C ALA A 53 1.18 11.26 -7.89
N LEU A 54 2.45 11.13 -8.21
CA LEU A 54 3.54 11.15 -7.22
C LEU A 54 3.62 12.46 -6.42
N PRO A 55 3.61 13.66 -7.04
CA PRO A 55 3.58 14.91 -6.28
C PRO A 55 2.36 15.03 -5.37
N LEU A 56 1.16 14.69 -5.85
CA LEU A 56 -0.04 14.75 -5.03
C LEU A 56 0.01 13.76 -3.86
N MET A 57 0.53 12.56 -4.08
CA MET A 57 0.70 11.58 -2.99
C MET A 57 1.67 12.08 -1.91
N LYS A 58 2.71 12.82 -2.29
CA LYS A 58 3.61 13.48 -1.33
C LYS A 58 2.89 14.51 -0.48
N GLU A 59 2.06 15.37 -1.09
CA GLU A 59 1.24 16.36 -0.36
C GLU A 59 0.23 15.68 0.58
N LEU A 60 -0.44 14.62 0.12
CA LEU A 60 -1.35 13.83 0.94
C LEU A 60 -0.63 13.17 2.13
N LEU A 61 0.58 12.68 1.92
CA LEU A 61 1.39 12.09 2.98
C LEU A 61 1.79 13.14 4.04
N GLN A 62 2.18 14.33 3.60
CA GLN A 62 2.50 15.47 4.48
C GLN A 62 1.28 15.92 5.29
N TYR A 63 0.13 16.03 4.63
CA TYR A 63 -1.14 16.34 5.30
C TYR A 63 -1.47 15.28 6.36
N GLY A 64 -1.43 14.01 5.99
CA GLY A 64 -1.69 12.89 6.89
C GLY A 64 -0.74 12.88 8.10
N ARG A 65 0.56 13.12 7.86
CA ARG A 65 1.55 13.24 8.94
C ARG A 65 1.21 14.35 9.95
N SER A 66 0.65 15.42 9.47
CA SER A 66 0.30 16.57 10.32
C SER A 66 -1.02 16.38 11.07
N HIS A 67 -2.02 15.76 10.45
CA HIS A 67 -3.40 15.79 10.91
C HIS A 67 -3.99 14.44 11.34
N SER A 68 -3.38 13.30 10.94
CA SER A 68 -3.90 11.96 11.27
C SER A 68 -3.02 11.25 12.28
N ASP A 69 -3.58 10.36 13.08
CA ASP A 69 -2.82 9.51 14.01
C ASP A 69 -2.14 8.36 13.27
N ILE A 70 -2.87 7.78 12.33
CA ILE A 70 -2.38 6.69 11.46
C ILE A 70 -2.61 7.09 10.00
N VAL A 71 -1.62 6.88 9.17
CA VAL A 71 -1.74 6.97 7.72
C VAL A 71 -1.49 5.59 7.12
N ILE A 72 -2.37 5.17 6.22
CA ILE A 72 -2.22 3.95 5.43
C ILE A 72 -1.98 4.36 3.99
N LEU A 73 -0.85 3.96 3.42
CA LEU A 73 -0.47 4.20 2.03
C LEU A 73 -0.48 2.86 1.31
N GLU A 74 -1.30 2.71 0.27
CA GLU A 74 -1.40 1.45 -0.46
C GLU A 74 -1.33 1.63 -1.97
N GLY A 75 -0.77 0.66 -2.65
CA GLY A 75 -0.72 0.63 -4.10
C GLY A 75 0.35 -0.31 -4.64
N ILE A 76 0.41 -0.43 -5.97
CA ILE A 76 1.50 -1.13 -6.64
C ILE A 76 2.82 -0.40 -6.35
N MET A 77 2.88 0.89 -6.64
CA MET A 77 3.99 1.79 -6.30
C MET A 77 5.36 1.14 -6.54
N TYR A 78 5.72 0.90 -7.79
CA TYR A 78 7.01 0.29 -8.14
C TYR A 78 8.18 0.94 -7.41
N ALA A 79 9.08 0.10 -6.90
CA ALA A 79 10.15 0.52 -5.99
C ALA A 79 11.01 1.66 -6.54
N ASP A 80 11.34 1.61 -7.84
CA ASP A 80 12.13 2.63 -8.54
C ASP A 80 11.34 3.93 -8.80
N TRP A 81 10.09 3.83 -9.27
CA TRP A 81 9.29 5.02 -9.60
C TRP A 81 8.84 5.81 -8.38
N TYR A 82 8.52 5.11 -7.29
CA TYR A 82 8.00 5.73 -6.06
C TYR A 82 9.07 5.91 -4.98
N LYS A 83 10.33 5.62 -5.27
CA LYS A 83 11.45 5.84 -4.34
C LYS A 83 11.43 7.21 -3.67
N PRO A 84 11.19 8.34 -4.38
CA PRO A 84 11.13 9.65 -3.74
C PRO A 84 9.99 9.81 -2.71
N LEU A 85 8.88 9.06 -2.85
CA LEU A 85 7.82 9.04 -1.84
C LEU A 85 8.24 8.27 -0.59
N PHE A 86 8.96 7.16 -0.77
CA PHE A 86 9.44 6.34 0.34
C PHE A 86 10.57 7.03 1.12
N GLU A 87 11.45 7.75 0.44
CA GLU A 87 12.46 8.60 1.07
C GLU A 87 11.82 9.71 1.91
N LEU A 88 10.79 10.37 1.39
CA LEU A 88 10.00 11.36 2.13
C LEU A 88 9.31 10.73 3.34
N ALA A 89 8.74 9.55 3.19
CA ALA A 89 8.13 8.81 4.30
C ALA A 89 9.13 8.54 5.43
N ASN A 90 10.34 8.05 5.09
CA ASN A 90 11.42 7.82 6.06
C ASN A 90 11.84 9.11 6.77
N GLN A 91 11.97 10.21 6.03
CA GLN A 91 12.33 11.51 6.59
C GLN A 91 11.28 12.02 7.59
N MET A 92 9.99 11.84 7.28
CA MET A 92 8.88 12.41 8.06
C MET A 92 8.50 11.57 9.27
N TYR A 93 8.52 10.26 9.16
CA TYR A 93 8.05 9.33 10.21
C TYR A 93 9.21 8.69 10.98
N GLY A 94 10.37 8.50 10.33
CA GLY A 94 11.46 7.66 10.83
C GLY A 94 11.12 6.17 10.74
N GLN A 95 12.10 5.33 10.43
CA GLN A 95 11.90 3.90 10.14
C GLN A 95 11.10 3.15 11.23
N LYS A 96 11.34 3.47 12.50
CA LYS A 96 10.65 2.82 13.62
C LYS A 96 9.14 3.08 13.71
N ASN A 97 8.63 4.09 13.01
CA ASN A 97 7.20 4.42 12.95
C ASN A 97 6.57 4.04 11.61
N ILE A 98 7.31 3.35 10.75
CA ILE A 98 6.85 2.86 9.44
C ILE A 98 6.72 1.34 9.49
N TYR A 99 5.52 0.85 9.19
CA TYR A 99 5.17 -0.56 9.08
C TYR A 99 4.94 -0.87 7.61
N ALA A 100 5.99 -1.32 6.94
CA ALA A 100 5.96 -1.56 5.49
C ALA A 100 5.83 -3.06 5.19
N TYR A 101 4.91 -3.39 4.29
CA TYR A 101 4.62 -4.75 3.87
C TYR A 101 4.57 -4.86 2.36
N TYR A 102 5.15 -5.92 1.83
CA TYR A 102 5.09 -6.28 0.42
C TYR A 102 4.35 -7.60 0.24
N PHE A 103 3.27 -7.58 -0.54
CA PHE A 103 2.47 -8.76 -0.87
C PHE A 103 3.17 -9.55 -1.96
N ASP A 104 4.03 -10.48 -1.56
CA ASP A 104 4.83 -11.35 -2.42
C ASP A 104 4.05 -12.63 -2.75
N LEU A 105 3.15 -12.52 -3.71
CA LEU A 105 2.29 -13.60 -4.16
C LEU A 105 2.67 -14.07 -5.56
N PRO A 106 2.51 -15.37 -5.88
CA PRO A 106 2.62 -15.85 -7.26
C PRO A 106 1.60 -15.19 -8.17
N PHE A 107 1.92 -15.03 -9.46
CA PHE A 107 1.02 -14.41 -10.44
C PHE A 107 -0.34 -15.12 -10.51
N GLU A 108 -0.35 -16.44 -10.50
CA GLU A 108 -1.56 -17.25 -10.54
C GLU A 108 -2.50 -16.97 -9.36
N GLU A 109 -1.94 -16.74 -8.17
CA GLU A 109 -2.73 -16.39 -7.00
C GLU A 109 -3.33 -14.98 -7.12
N THR A 110 -2.58 -14.02 -7.63
CA THR A 110 -3.12 -12.67 -7.88
C THR A 110 -4.21 -12.67 -8.92
N LEU A 111 -4.07 -13.49 -9.96
CA LEU A 111 -5.09 -13.67 -11.00
C LEU A 111 -6.36 -14.30 -10.42
N ARG A 112 -6.23 -15.33 -9.58
CA ARG A 112 -7.35 -15.97 -8.89
C ARG A 112 -8.10 -14.97 -8.00
N ARG A 113 -7.38 -14.18 -7.22
CA ARG A 113 -7.97 -13.15 -6.36
C ARG A 113 -8.65 -12.04 -7.17
N HIS A 114 -8.07 -11.65 -8.30
CA HIS A 114 -8.66 -10.63 -9.17
C HIS A 114 -10.04 -11.07 -9.71
N GLN A 115 -10.21 -12.32 -10.11
CA GLN A 115 -11.47 -12.85 -10.61
C GLN A 115 -12.63 -12.78 -9.62
N THR A 116 -12.35 -12.69 -8.33
CA THR A 116 -13.37 -12.55 -7.26
C THR A 116 -13.79 -11.11 -6.99
N LYS A 117 -13.16 -10.13 -7.64
CA LYS A 117 -13.44 -8.71 -7.40
C LYS A 117 -14.56 -8.17 -8.28
N PRO A 118 -15.33 -7.17 -7.80
CA PRO A 118 -16.38 -6.52 -8.61
C PRO A 118 -15.87 -5.91 -9.91
N ASN A 119 -14.61 -5.44 -9.94
CA ASN A 119 -13.97 -4.79 -11.08
C ASN A 119 -13.16 -5.75 -11.96
N CYS A 120 -13.36 -7.06 -11.85
CA CYS A 120 -12.62 -8.05 -12.65
C CYS A 120 -12.82 -7.92 -14.17
N GLN A 121 -13.87 -7.21 -14.59
CA GLN A 121 -14.16 -6.93 -16.00
C GLN A 121 -13.40 -5.72 -16.56
N GLU A 122 -12.84 -4.85 -15.72
CA GLU A 122 -12.16 -3.63 -16.17
C GLU A 122 -10.82 -3.92 -16.85
N PHE A 123 -10.14 -4.97 -16.43
CA PHE A 123 -8.88 -5.44 -17.04
C PHE A 123 -8.69 -6.94 -16.79
N GLY A 124 -8.00 -7.58 -17.72
CA GLY A 124 -7.78 -9.03 -17.68
C GLY A 124 -6.35 -9.45 -17.39
N ALA A 125 -6.09 -10.75 -17.46
CA ALA A 125 -4.81 -11.38 -17.20
C ALA A 125 -3.64 -10.78 -18.00
N LYS A 126 -3.85 -10.42 -19.27
CA LYS A 126 -2.81 -9.79 -20.11
C LYS A 126 -2.35 -8.44 -19.60
N ALA A 127 -3.27 -7.63 -19.08
CA ALA A 127 -2.93 -6.35 -18.47
C ALA A 127 -2.18 -6.54 -17.15
N MET A 128 -2.65 -7.45 -16.31
CA MET A 128 -1.96 -7.81 -15.06
C MET A 128 -0.55 -8.33 -15.33
N GLN A 129 -0.36 -9.17 -16.34
CA GLN A 129 0.95 -9.68 -16.75
C GLN A 129 1.92 -8.57 -17.18
N ARG A 130 1.44 -7.57 -17.91
CA ARG A 130 2.27 -6.40 -18.31
C ARG A 130 2.69 -5.54 -17.13
N TRP A 131 1.87 -5.46 -16.09
CA TRP A 131 2.16 -4.67 -14.87
C TRP A 131 2.89 -5.50 -13.82
N TRP A 132 3.10 -6.79 -14.05
CA TRP A 132 3.75 -7.67 -13.10
C TRP A 132 5.22 -7.32 -12.93
N ARG A 133 5.63 -7.18 -11.67
CA ARG A 133 7.04 -7.20 -11.28
C ARG A 133 7.22 -8.20 -10.18
N GLU A 134 8.10 -9.16 -10.38
CA GLU A 134 8.39 -10.17 -9.39
C GLU A 134 9.28 -9.58 -8.29
N LYS A 135 8.87 -9.77 -7.02
CA LYS A 135 9.67 -9.39 -5.85
C LYS A 135 10.22 -7.96 -5.90
N ASP A 136 9.37 -7.02 -6.25
CA ASP A 136 9.73 -5.60 -6.37
C ASP A 136 9.88 -4.93 -4.99
N PHE A 137 10.70 -5.50 -4.11
CA PHE A 137 11.00 -4.94 -2.80
C PHE A 137 11.73 -3.60 -2.91
N SER A 138 11.42 -2.68 -2.00
CA SER A 138 12.07 -1.38 -1.92
C SER A 138 13.44 -1.49 -1.22
N ASP A 139 14.44 -0.80 -1.74
CA ASP A 139 15.74 -0.61 -1.09
C ASP A 139 15.72 0.47 0.01
N VAL A 140 14.62 1.20 0.12
CA VAL A 140 14.44 2.33 1.06
C VAL A 140 13.59 1.95 2.27
N LEU A 141 12.63 1.03 2.08
CA LEU A 141 11.72 0.58 3.12
C LEU A 141 12.17 -0.78 3.70
N ASN A 142 12.05 -0.94 5.01
CA ASN A 142 12.19 -2.26 5.64
C ASN A 142 10.87 -3.02 5.49
N GLU A 143 10.66 -3.67 4.35
CA GLU A 143 9.43 -4.37 4.04
C GLU A 143 9.40 -5.79 4.59
N THR A 144 8.29 -6.14 5.25
CA THR A 144 7.97 -7.53 5.60
C THR A 144 7.17 -8.16 4.46
N GLY A 145 7.62 -9.30 3.95
CA GLY A 145 6.93 -10.06 2.91
C GLY A 145 5.66 -10.73 3.45
N ILE A 146 4.54 -10.59 2.72
CA ILE A 146 3.29 -11.31 2.97
C ILE A 146 3.10 -12.31 1.84
N THR A 147 3.07 -13.60 2.19
CA THR A 147 2.90 -14.70 1.24
C THR A 147 1.45 -15.17 1.12
N SER A 148 1.18 -16.05 0.16
CA SER A 148 -0.15 -16.64 -0.05
C SER A 148 -0.64 -17.58 1.05
N GLU A 149 0.23 -17.93 2.00
CA GLU A 149 -0.11 -18.81 3.14
C GLU A 149 -1.04 -18.14 4.16
N LYS A 150 -1.05 -16.81 4.20
CA LYS A 150 -1.87 -16.02 5.14
C LYS A 150 -3.16 -15.57 4.48
N ASP A 151 -4.28 -15.77 5.16
CA ASP A 151 -5.55 -15.17 4.76
C ASP A 151 -5.62 -13.68 5.15
N LEU A 152 -6.59 -12.97 4.59
CA LEU A 152 -6.78 -11.54 4.80
C LEU A 152 -6.94 -11.19 6.30
N LYS A 153 -7.73 -11.96 7.02
CA LYS A 153 -8.01 -11.72 8.45
C LYS A 153 -6.72 -11.80 9.26
N SER A 154 -5.91 -12.82 9.03
CA SER A 154 -4.62 -13.01 9.71
C SER A 154 -3.65 -11.87 9.39
N ILE A 155 -3.59 -11.41 8.14
CA ILE A 155 -2.77 -10.27 7.72
C ILE A 155 -3.19 -9.00 8.46
N VAL A 156 -4.47 -8.69 8.48
CA VAL A 156 -5.01 -7.49 9.15
C VAL A 156 -4.74 -7.52 10.65
N GLU A 157 -4.95 -8.67 11.31
CA GLU A 157 -4.67 -8.83 12.74
C GLU A 157 -3.17 -8.68 13.06
N GLU A 158 -2.30 -9.26 12.25
CA GLU A 158 -0.84 -9.17 12.43
C GLU A 158 -0.37 -7.72 12.32
N ILE A 159 -0.79 -7.01 11.26
CA ILE A 159 -0.41 -5.61 11.06
C ILE A 159 -0.98 -4.73 12.18
N TYR A 160 -2.25 -4.91 12.51
CA TYR A 160 -2.90 -4.17 13.59
C TYR A 160 -2.15 -4.35 14.93
N SER A 161 -1.86 -5.59 15.30
CA SER A 161 -1.18 -5.92 16.54
C SER A 161 0.24 -5.34 16.60
N ALA A 162 1.00 -5.39 15.49
CA ALA A 162 2.32 -4.79 15.40
C ALA A 162 2.27 -3.28 15.63
N VAL A 163 1.30 -2.59 15.02
CA VAL A 163 1.15 -1.13 15.15
C VAL A 163 0.71 -0.74 16.56
N VAL A 164 -0.18 -1.52 17.20
CA VAL A 164 -0.69 -1.21 18.54
C VAL A 164 0.32 -1.54 19.63
N ALA A 165 1.09 -2.63 19.50
CA ALA A 165 2.09 -3.04 20.49
C ALA A 165 3.13 -1.95 20.80
N ASP A 166 3.51 -1.18 19.79
CA ASP A 166 4.46 -0.05 19.95
C ASP A 166 3.83 1.19 20.61
N ASN A 167 2.57 1.14 21.05
CA ASN A 167 1.92 2.22 21.80
C ASN A 167 1.93 1.96 23.32
N VAL A 168 2.44 0.80 23.76
CA VAL A 168 2.46 0.42 25.17
C VAL A 168 3.78 0.83 25.81
N PHE A 169 3.99 2.16 25.94
CA PHE A 169 4.97 2.75 26.88
C PHE A 169 4.55 4.18 27.24
#